data_5e1fbbeca4036bb04ca54b39ef251b5a
#
_entry.id   5e1fbbeca4036bb04ca54b39ef251b5a
#
_cell.length_a   1.000
_cell.length_b   1.000
_cell.length_c   1.000
_cell.angle_alpha   90.00
_cell.angle_beta   90.00
_cell.angle_gamma   90.00
#
_symmetry.space_group_name_H-M   'P 1'
#
loop_
_entity.id
_entity.type
_entity.pdbx_description
1 polymer ?
#
loop_
_entity_poly.entity_id
_entity_poly.type
_entity_poly.pdbx_seq_one_letter_code
_entity_poly.pdbx_strand_id
1 'polypeptide(L)'
;MEKIPSFNELIEKSIIEHWDRDALTDYKGKTLQYHDVARKIEKLHIMFEASGVKRGDKIALCGRNSSAWAASFLAVLTYGAVAVPILHEFMPEQIHNIVNHSDAKLLFVGDVVVTQIDAMKMPNLEGIIYIPDYSLVVSRTDKLTYAREHLNEEFGRRYPKYFRPEHIHYYREQSPDELALINYTSGTTGRSKGVMLPYRSLWSNADFAKHVLGHVIKPGDNVISILPMAHMYGMSFEFIYEFLSGVHIYYLTRIPSPAIISQALQEVKPVIMIAVPLVIEKIIRKKVFPKIQNNRMRLLLNMPVINKKVRAKIREQVYQAFGGNLYEIIIGGAALNGEIESFLRRIEFPYTVGYGATECGPIICYRDWKTFKQGSCGQAALH
;
A
#
# COMPACT_ATOMS: atom_id res chain seq x y z
N MET A 1 30.88 -0.70 5.72
CA MET A 1 29.42 -0.55 5.57
C MET A 1 29.04 -1.21 4.26
N GLU A 2 28.17 -2.20 4.27
CA GLU A 2 27.59 -2.74 3.02
C GLU A 2 26.89 -1.60 2.29
N LYS A 3 27.06 -1.57 0.98
CA LYS A 3 26.43 -0.55 0.14
C LYS A 3 24.91 -0.81 0.14
N ILE A 4 24.11 0.15 0.61
CA ILE A 4 22.65 0.10 0.49
C ILE A 4 22.30 -0.03 -1.00
N PRO A 5 21.58 -1.07 -1.42
CA PRO A 5 21.19 -1.22 -2.81
C PRO A 5 20.24 -0.09 -3.23
N SER A 6 20.20 0.24 -4.51
CA SER A 6 19.20 1.15 -5.04
C SER A 6 17.80 0.59 -4.81
N PHE A 7 16.88 1.40 -4.30
CA PHE A 7 15.50 0.98 -4.10
C PHE A 7 14.83 0.60 -5.42
N ASN A 8 15.09 1.37 -6.46
CA ASN A 8 14.55 1.09 -7.80
C ASN A 8 15.14 -0.20 -8.40
N GLU A 9 16.38 -0.57 -8.03
CA GLU A 9 16.97 -1.87 -8.37
C GLU A 9 16.21 -3.03 -7.71
N LEU A 10 15.72 -2.87 -6.49
CA LEU A 10 14.89 -3.89 -5.84
C LEU A 10 13.55 -4.09 -6.57
N ILE A 11 12.92 -2.99 -7.04
CA ILE A 11 11.69 -3.08 -7.85
C ILE A 11 11.96 -3.81 -9.16
N GLU A 12 13.04 -3.44 -9.88
CA GLU A 12 13.45 -4.08 -11.12
C GLU A 12 13.68 -5.57 -10.92
N LYS A 13 14.47 -5.93 -9.91
CA LYS A 13 14.77 -7.32 -9.56
C LYS A 13 13.50 -8.12 -9.25
N SER A 14 12.61 -7.58 -8.43
CA SER A 14 11.35 -8.25 -8.09
C SER A 14 10.50 -8.52 -9.34
N ILE A 15 10.37 -7.55 -10.24
CA ILE A 15 9.63 -7.71 -11.50
C ILE A 15 10.25 -8.81 -12.37
N ILE A 16 11.57 -8.81 -12.52
CA ILE A 16 12.29 -9.79 -13.33
C ILE A 16 12.17 -11.20 -12.76
N GLU A 17 12.35 -11.35 -11.43
CA GLU A 17 12.29 -12.65 -10.75
C GLU A 17 10.89 -13.27 -10.74
N HIS A 18 9.84 -12.43 -10.78
CA HIS A 18 8.46 -12.87 -10.66
C HIS A 18 7.63 -12.65 -11.94
N TRP A 19 8.27 -12.48 -13.07
CA TRP A 19 7.74 -12.02 -14.38
C TRP A 19 6.35 -12.54 -14.73
N ASP A 20 6.12 -13.84 -14.63
CA ASP A 20 4.87 -14.51 -15.01
C ASP A 20 3.94 -14.80 -13.82
N ARG A 21 4.24 -14.25 -12.63
CA ARG A 21 3.37 -14.39 -11.46
C ARG A 21 2.31 -13.30 -11.45
N ASP A 22 1.16 -13.63 -10.85
CA ASP A 22 0.14 -12.63 -10.52
C ASP A 22 0.72 -11.67 -9.47
N ALA A 23 0.56 -10.36 -9.72
CA ALA A 23 1.12 -9.31 -8.89
C ALA A 23 0.02 -8.49 -8.19
N LEU A 24 -0.88 -7.90 -8.96
CA LEU A 24 -1.85 -6.93 -8.50
C LEU A 24 -3.25 -7.26 -9.03
N THR A 25 -4.22 -7.42 -8.15
CA THR A 25 -5.60 -7.68 -8.52
C THR A 25 -6.53 -6.61 -7.92
N ASP A 26 -7.33 -5.98 -8.75
CA ASP A 26 -8.50 -5.23 -8.28
C ASP A 26 -9.57 -6.27 -7.90
N TYR A 27 -9.89 -6.37 -6.60
CA TYR A 27 -10.79 -7.41 -6.09
C TYR A 27 -12.12 -7.44 -6.84
N LYS A 28 -12.48 -8.60 -7.39
CA LYS A 28 -13.58 -8.82 -8.35
C LYS A 28 -13.35 -8.12 -9.71
N GLY A 29 -12.15 -7.73 -10.03
CA GLY A 29 -11.76 -7.09 -11.28
C GLY A 29 -10.61 -7.80 -11.97
N LYS A 30 -9.75 -7.02 -12.62
CA LYS A 30 -8.61 -7.54 -13.40
C LYS A 30 -7.42 -7.86 -12.52
N THR A 31 -6.67 -8.88 -12.92
CA THR A 31 -5.35 -9.21 -12.40
C THR A 31 -4.28 -8.72 -13.38
N LEU A 32 -3.23 -8.14 -12.86
CA LEU A 32 -1.99 -7.83 -13.57
C LEU A 32 -0.89 -8.77 -13.06
N GLN A 33 -0.19 -9.39 -13.99
CA GLN A 33 1.07 -10.08 -13.68
C GLN A 33 2.21 -9.07 -13.55
N TYR A 34 3.35 -9.48 -13.00
CA TYR A 34 4.51 -8.59 -12.86
C TYR A 34 4.95 -7.99 -14.20
N HIS A 35 4.91 -8.74 -15.28
CA HIS A 35 5.21 -8.23 -16.64
C HIS A 35 4.17 -7.20 -17.14
N ASP A 36 2.90 -7.29 -16.72
CA ASP A 36 1.90 -6.28 -17.06
C ASP A 36 2.14 -4.99 -16.30
N VAL A 37 2.56 -5.09 -15.02
CA VAL A 37 2.99 -3.93 -14.24
C VAL A 37 4.19 -3.26 -14.89
N ALA A 38 5.22 -4.04 -15.28
CA ALA A 38 6.40 -3.54 -16.00
C ALA A 38 6.02 -2.81 -17.28
N ARG A 39 5.12 -3.38 -18.08
CA ARG A 39 4.63 -2.75 -19.31
C ARG A 39 3.91 -1.44 -19.06
N LYS A 40 3.13 -1.34 -17.97
CA LYS A 40 2.47 -0.09 -17.57
C LYS A 40 3.50 0.95 -17.11
N ILE A 41 4.47 0.57 -16.31
CA ILE A 41 5.57 1.43 -15.87
C ILE A 41 6.29 2.00 -17.10
N GLU A 42 6.69 1.16 -18.04
CA GLU A 42 7.42 1.58 -19.23
C GLU A 42 6.60 2.53 -20.12
N LYS A 43 5.31 2.25 -20.31
CA LYS A 43 4.41 3.18 -21.01
C LYS A 43 4.35 4.55 -20.33
N LEU A 44 4.27 4.58 -19.02
CA LEU A 44 4.27 5.83 -18.26
C LEU A 44 5.62 6.54 -18.34
N HIS A 45 6.75 5.82 -18.34
CA HIS A 45 8.08 6.40 -18.56
C HIS A 45 8.16 7.07 -19.93
N ILE A 46 7.69 6.40 -21.01
CA ILE A 46 7.62 6.96 -22.35
C ILE A 46 6.77 8.25 -22.35
N MET A 47 5.62 8.22 -21.68
CA MET A 47 4.76 9.40 -21.58
C MET A 47 5.43 10.54 -20.80
N PHE A 48 6.11 10.27 -19.70
CA PHE A 48 6.84 11.26 -18.92
C PHE A 48 7.99 11.88 -19.74
N GLU A 49 8.77 11.05 -20.40
CA GLU A 49 9.88 11.49 -21.25
C GLU A 49 9.39 12.38 -22.40
N ALA A 50 8.38 11.93 -23.15
CA ALA A 50 7.82 12.68 -24.28
C ALA A 50 7.11 13.97 -23.86
N SER A 51 6.50 14.01 -22.67
CA SER A 51 5.89 15.23 -22.10
C SER A 51 6.91 16.21 -21.51
N GLY A 52 8.18 15.80 -21.37
CA GLY A 52 9.25 16.65 -20.84
C GLY A 52 9.35 16.68 -19.32
N VAL A 53 8.77 15.71 -18.63
CA VAL A 53 9.00 15.48 -17.18
C VAL A 53 10.47 15.17 -16.95
N LYS A 54 11.06 15.79 -15.97
CA LYS A 54 12.46 15.58 -15.56
C LYS A 54 12.55 14.80 -14.26
N ARG A 55 13.72 14.23 -14.01
CA ARG A 55 14.03 13.66 -12.68
C ARG A 55 13.91 14.74 -11.60
N GLY A 56 13.35 14.36 -10.46
CA GLY A 56 13.06 15.28 -9.35
C GLY A 56 11.80 16.13 -9.52
N ASP A 57 11.15 16.13 -10.70
CA ASP A 57 9.83 16.75 -10.85
C ASP A 57 8.81 15.99 -10.01
N LYS A 58 7.85 16.72 -9.43
CA LYS A 58 6.83 16.14 -8.56
C LYS A 58 5.63 15.72 -9.39
N ILE A 59 5.14 14.50 -9.11
CA ILE A 59 3.93 13.95 -9.72
C ILE A 59 2.98 13.53 -8.60
N ALA A 60 1.80 14.14 -8.56
CA ALA A 60 0.79 13.86 -7.56
C ALA A 60 -0.11 12.69 -8.00
N LEU A 61 -0.54 11.88 -7.01
CA LEU A 61 -1.45 10.76 -7.21
C LEU A 61 -2.56 10.81 -6.16
N CYS A 62 -3.81 10.92 -6.60
CA CYS A 62 -4.97 10.99 -5.72
C CYS A 62 -6.07 10.06 -6.20
N GLY A 63 -6.28 8.95 -5.54
CA GLY A 63 -7.27 7.94 -5.91
C GLY A 63 -7.37 6.82 -4.89
N ARG A 64 -8.38 5.96 -5.06
CA ARG A 64 -8.50 4.74 -4.27
C ARG A 64 -7.39 3.76 -4.62
N ASN A 65 -7.12 2.84 -3.70
CA ASN A 65 -6.25 1.70 -3.96
C ASN A 65 -6.71 0.95 -5.21
N SER A 66 -5.78 0.73 -6.13
CA SER A 66 -6.02 -0.05 -7.34
C SER A 66 -4.68 -0.48 -7.96
N SER A 67 -4.73 -1.50 -8.79
CA SER A 67 -3.58 -1.96 -9.57
C SER A 67 -3.01 -0.85 -10.47
N ALA A 68 -3.88 0.01 -11.02
CA ALA A 68 -3.46 1.15 -11.85
C ALA A 68 -2.79 2.26 -11.01
N TRP A 69 -3.28 2.55 -9.80
CA TRP A 69 -2.64 3.48 -8.87
C TRP A 69 -1.24 2.97 -8.49
N ALA A 70 -1.13 1.69 -8.12
CA ALA A 70 0.13 1.05 -7.76
C ALA A 70 1.16 1.13 -8.91
N ALA A 71 0.76 0.78 -10.12
CA ALA A 71 1.62 0.87 -11.30
C ALA A 71 2.05 2.31 -11.59
N SER A 72 1.15 3.30 -11.40
CA SER A 72 1.48 4.72 -11.56
C SER A 72 2.49 5.20 -10.52
N PHE A 73 2.32 4.80 -9.26
CA PHE A 73 3.25 5.14 -8.18
C PHE A 73 4.64 4.56 -8.44
N LEU A 74 4.72 3.27 -8.80
CA LEU A 74 5.99 2.63 -9.17
C LEU A 74 6.64 3.32 -10.38
N ALA A 75 5.85 3.72 -11.39
CA ALA A 75 6.37 4.43 -12.56
C ALA A 75 7.00 5.78 -12.18
N VAL A 76 6.40 6.52 -11.24
CA VAL A 76 6.96 7.79 -10.76
C VAL A 76 8.31 7.56 -10.09
N LEU A 77 8.41 6.61 -9.14
CA LEU A 77 9.66 6.32 -8.44
C LEU A 77 10.74 5.79 -9.39
N THR A 78 10.39 4.83 -10.24
CA THR A 78 11.34 4.17 -11.14
C THR A 78 11.78 5.05 -12.32
N TYR A 79 11.08 6.15 -12.57
CA TYR A 79 11.52 7.21 -13.49
C TYR A 79 12.53 8.17 -12.85
N GLY A 80 12.57 8.23 -11.52
CA GLY A 80 13.33 9.21 -10.75
C GLY A 80 12.59 10.54 -10.54
N ALA A 81 11.28 10.54 -10.70
CA ALA A 81 10.42 11.66 -10.28
C ALA A 81 10.01 11.47 -8.80
N VAL A 82 9.57 12.56 -8.16
CA VAL A 82 9.15 12.55 -6.77
C VAL A 82 7.64 12.32 -6.69
N ALA A 83 7.23 11.26 -6.02
CA ALA A 83 5.82 10.96 -5.82
C ALA A 83 5.20 11.87 -4.74
N VAL A 84 3.97 12.35 -4.99
CA VAL A 84 3.16 13.09 -4.01
C VAL A 84 1.83 12.34 -3.85
N PRO A 85 1.80 11.26 -3.05
CA PRO A 85 0.58 10.52 -2.78
C PRO A 85 -0.37 11.34 -1.91
N ILE A 86 -1.62 11.48 -2.35
CA ILE A 86 -2.65 12.27 -1.70
C ILE A 86 -3.82 11.36 -1.33
N LEU A 87 -4.29 11.45 -0.09
CA LEU A 87 -5.47 10.72 0.37
C LEU A 87 -6.72 11.18 -0.40
N HIS A 88 -7.43 10.24 -0.97
CA HIS A 88 -8.64 10.53 -1.76
C HIS A 88 -9.84 11.00 -0.89
N GLU A 89 -9.74 10.83 0.43
CA GLU A 89 -10.71 11.34 1.40
C GLU A 89 -10.50 12.82 1.75
N PHE A 90 -9.42 13.43 1.30
CA PHE A 90 -9.19 14.86 1.52
C PHE A 90 -10.21 15.70 0.77
N MET A 91 -10.60 16.83 1.37
CA MET A 91 -11.49 17.79 0.71
C MET A 91 -10.82 18.35 -0.55
N PRO A 92 -11.59 18.72 -1.60
CA PRO A 92 -11.04 19.27 -2.85
C PRO A 92 -10.04 20.39 -2.65
N GLU A 93 -10.32 21.33 -1.73
CA GLU A 93 -9.43 22.44 -1.40
C GLU A 93 -8.09 21.99 -0.84
N GLN A 94 -8.09 20.91 -0.04
CA GLN A 94 -6.85 20.33 0.50
C GLN A 94 -6.03 19.69 -0.63
N ILE A 95 -6.69 19.00 -1.57
CA ILE A 95 -6.02 18.40 -2.74
C ILE A 95 -5.39 19.50 -3.59
N HIS A 96 -6.14 20.57 -3.93
CA HIS A 96 -5.61 21.72 -4.69
C HIS A 96 -4.40 22.35 -4.00
N ASN A 97 -4.51 22.57 -2.68
CA ASN A 97 -3.42 23.16 -1.89
C ASN A 97 -2.17 22.29 -1.87
N ILE A 98 -2.31 20.94 -1.76
CA ILE A 98 -1.19 20.02 -1.78
C ILE A 98 -0.51 20.00 -3.14
N VAL A 99 -1.29 19.94 -4.22
CA VAL A 99 -0.75 19.98 -5.60
C VAL A 99 0.04 21.26 -5.83
N ASN A 100 -0.51 22.42 -5.44
CA ASN A 100 0.17 23.70 -5.58
C ASN A 100 1.41 23.82 -4.68
N HIS A 101 1.29 23.41 -3.40
CA HIS A 101 2.40 23.51 -2.45
C HIS A 101 3.57 22.57 -2.79
N SER A 102 3.29 21.43 -3.41
CA SER A 102 4.33 20.48 -3.84
C SER A 102 4.96 20.86 -5.18
N ASP A 103 4.44 21.86 -5.88
CA ASP A 103 4.81 22.19 -7.27
C ASP A 103 4.68 20.97 -8.20
N ALA A 104 3.63 20.17 -8.03
CA ALA A 104 3.41 19.01 -8.88
C ALA A 104 3.13 19.42 -10.33
N LYS A 105 3.83 18.80 -11.27
CA LYS A 105 3.63 19.03 -12.71
C LYS A 105 2.45 18.28 -13.27
N LEU A 106 2.26 17.04 -12.82
CA LEU A 106 1.18 16.16 -13.25
C LEU A 106 0.39 15.71 -12.02
N LEU A 107 -0.92 15.48 -12.22
CA LEU A 107 -1.80 14.90 -11.22
C LEU A 107 -2.51 13.68 -11.80
N PHE A 108 -2.27 12.50 -11.24
CA PHE A 108 -3.05 11.30 -11.51
C PHE A 108 -4.27 11.27 -10.59
N VAL A 109 -5.48 11.12 -11.16
CA VAL A 109 -6.73 11.13 -10.40
C VAL A 109 -7.55 9.87 -10.61
N GLY A 110 -8.11 9.36 -9.50
CA GLY A 110 -9.07 8.26 -9.52
C GLY A 110 -10.52 8.71 -9.77
N ASP A 111 -11.41 7.74 -9.92
CA ASP A 111 -12.83 7.90 -10.22
C ASP A 111 -13.59 8.84 -9.25
N VAL A 112 -13.33 8.72 -7.96
CA VAL A 112 -14.03 9.50 -6.92
C VAL A 112 -13.50 10.92 -6.78
N VAL A 113 -12.31 11.21 -7.31
CA VAL A 113 -11.64 12.51 -7.17
C VAL A 113 -11.86 13.38 -8.40
N VAL A 114 -11.87 12.78 -9.59
CA VAL A 114 -11.89 13.47 -10.89
C VAL A 114 -13.04 14.47 -11.03
N THR A 115 -14.21 14.15 -10.46
CA THR A 115 -15.40 15.01 -10.53
C THR A 115 -15.45 16.10 -9.46
N GLN A 116 -14.52 16.10 -8.51
CA GLN A 116 -14.52 16.99 -7.36
C GLN A 116 -13.46 18.09 -7.46
N ILE A 117 -12.42 17.87 -8.27
CA ILE A 117 -11.30 18.82 -8.40
C ILE A 117 -11.57 19.86 -9.49
N ASP A 118 -11.04 21.06 -9.24
CA ASP A 118 -11.07 22.18 -10.19
C ASP A 118 -9.65 22.47 -10.67
N ALA A 119 -9.39 22.19 -11.95
CA ALA A 119 -8.08 22.41 -12.56
C ALA A 119 -7.65 23.89 -12.57
N MET A 120 -8.61 24.85 -12.55
CA MET A 120 -8.31 26.28 -12.51
C MET A 120 -7.66 26.70 -11.19
N LYS A 121 -7.90 25.95 -10.11
CA LYS A 121 -7.26 26.17 -8.80
C LYS A 121 -5.83 25.62 -8.70
N MET A 122 -5.35 24.96 -9.74
CA MET A 122 -3.99 24.40 -9.83
C MET A 122 -3.28 24.94 -11.09
N PRO A 123 -2.90 26.24 -11.11
CA PRO A 123 -2.45 26.95 -12.31
C PRO A 123 -1.11 26.42 -12.87
N ASN A 124 -0.23 25.90 -12.04
CA ASN A 124 1.10 25.42 -12.45
C ASN A 124 1.08 23.96 -12.95
N LEU A 125 -0.06 23.27 -12.83
CA LEU A 125 -0.21 21.88 -13.24
C LEU A 125 -0.24 21.80 -14.78
N GLU A 126 0.63 20.99 -15.38
CA GLU A 126 0.70 20.78 -16.82
C GLU A 126 -0.38 19.84 -17.34
N GLY A 127 -0.87 18.93 -16.50
CA GLY A 127 -1.96 18.02 -16.87
C GLY A 127 -2.53 17.18 -15.75
N ILE A 128 -3.74 16.68 -15.99
CA ILE A 128 -4.47 15.75 -15.13
C ILE A 128 -4.74 14.48 -15.93
N ILE A 129 -4.32 13.35 -15.37
CA ILE A 129 -4.37 12.02 -15.99
C ILE A 129 -5.32 11.14 -15.19
N TYR A 130 -6.26 10.47 -15.85
CA TYR A 130 -7.19 9.55 -15.23
C TYR A 130 -6.54 8.19 -14.98
N ILE A 131 -6.44 7.75 -13.74
CA ILE A 131 -5.71 6.54 -13.33
C ILE A 131 -6.19 5.27 -14.05
N PRO A 132 -7.51 5.00 -14.20
CA PRO A 132 -7.97 3.72 -14.73
C PRO A 132 -7.48 3.38 -16.14
N ASP A 133 -7.33 4.38 -17.04
CA ASP A 133 -6.98 4.17 -18.45
C ASP A 133 -5.89 5.10 -18.98
N TYR A 134 -5.37 5.98 -18.10
CA TYR A 134 -4.38 7.01 -18.42
C TYR A 134 -4.83 8.02 -19.48
N SER A 135 -6.16 8.21 -19.64
CA SER A 135 -6.69 9.29 -20.48
C SER A 135 -6.40 10.66 -19.85
N LEU A 136 -6.29 11.67 -20.71
CA LEU A 136 -6.10 13.05 -20.25
C LEU A 136 -7.45 13.66 -19.88
N VAL A 137 -7.59 14.08 -18.63
CA VAL A 137 -8.71 14.89 -18.15
C VAL A 137 -8.46 16.35 -18.52
N VAL A 138 -7.22 16.80 -18.35
CA VAL A 138 -6.72 18.12 -18.72
C VAL A 138 -5.32 17.98 -19.29
N SER A 139 -5.06 18.67 -20.39
CA SER A 139 -3.72 18.89 -20.92
C SER A 139 -3.52 20.37 -21.19
N ARG A 140 -2.40 20.91 -20.70
CA ARG A 140 -2.02 22.32 -20.92
C ARG A 140 -0.77 22.47 -21.76
N THR A 141 -0.22 21.35 -22.25
CA THR A 141 0.96 21.35 -23.12
C THR A 141 0.75 20.45 -24.32
N ASP A 142 1.16 20.89 -25.48
CA ASP A 142 1.11 20.06 -26.70
C ASP A 142 1.94 18.78 -26.56
N LYS A 143 3.03 18.85 -25.79
CA LYS A 143 3.90 17.69 -25.51
C LYS A 143 3.16 16.59 -24.76
N LEU A 144 2.37 16.94 -23.73
CA LEU A 144 1.61 15.96 -22.97
C LEU A 144 0.50 15.33 -23.83
N THR A 145 -0.19 16.16 -24.63
CA THR A 145 -1.21 15.68 -25.57
C THR A 145 -0.61 14.71 -26.56
N TYR A 146 0.47 15.07 -27.21
CA TYR A 146 1.21 14.22 -28.13
C TYR A 146 1.67 12.92 -27.48
N ALA A 147 2.28 13.01 -26.29
CA ALA A 147 2.76 11.86 -25.54
C ALA A 147 1.66 10.84 -25.26
N ARG A 148 0.45 11.31 -24.94
CA ARG A 148 -0.68 10.41 -24.68
C ARG A 148 -1.26 9.80 -25.96
N GLU A 149 -1.44 10.59 -26.98
CA GLU A 149 -2.02 10.16 -28.27
C GLU A 149 -1.15 9.10 -28.95
N HIS A 150 0.18 9.27 -28.92
CA HIS A 150 1.15 8.37 -29.57
C HIS A 150 1.75 7.31 -28.65
N LEU A 151 1.25 7.19 -27.41
CA LEU A 151 1.82 6.30 -26.39
C LEU A 151 2.01 4.85 -26.85
N ASN A 152 1.01 4.28 -27.51
CA ASN A 152 1.08 2.90 -27.99
C ASN A 152 2.02 2.77 -29.19
N GLU A 153 2.08 3.77 -30.06
CA GLU A 153 2.97 3.82 -31.20
C GLU A 153 4.44 3.91 -30.73
N GLU A 154 4.73 4.82 -29.81
CA GLU A 154 6.07 4.98 -29.22
C GLU A 154 6.53 3.73 -28.48
N PHE A 155 5.61 3.09 -27.72
CA PHE A 155 5.90 1.82 -27.08
C PHE A 155 6.21 0.73 -28.12
N GLY A 156 5.40 0.61 -29.17
CA GLY A 156 5.63 -0.36 -30.27
C GLY A 156 6.93 -0.09 -31.05
N ARG A 157 7.32 1.19 -31.21
CA ARG A 157 8.58 1.57 -31.85
C ARG A 157 9.78 1.19 -30.97
N ARG A 158 9.70 1.41 -29.65
CA ARG A 158 10.77 1.04 -28.70
C ARG A 158 10.90 -0.48 -28.53
N TYR A 159 9.78 -1.21 -28.60
CA TYR A 159 9.71 -2.66 -28.42
C TYR A 159 8.98 -3.34 -29.60
N PRO A 160 9.61 -3.43 -30.79
CA PRO A 160 8.91 -3.82 -32.03
C PRO A 160 8.50 -5.29 -32.12
N LYS A 161 9.08 -6.16 -31.29
CA LYS A 161 8.74 -7.60 -31.28
C LYS A 161 8.04 -7.99 -30.01
N TYR A 162 8.79 -7.98 -28.89
CA TYR A 162 8.30 -8.40 -27.59
C TYR A 162 8.92 -7.52 -26.51
N PHE A 163 8.11 -7.18 -25.49
CA PHE A 163 8.61 -6.58 -24.27
C PHE A 163 9.04 -7.71 -23.31
N ARG A 164 10.29 -7.67 -22.83
CA ARG A 164 10.93 -8.74 -22.07
C ARG A 164 11.67 -8.20 -20.85
N PRO A 165 12.04 -9.06 -19.87
CA PRO A 165 12.80 -8.65 -18.69
C PRO A 165 14.07 -7.84 -19.01
N GLU A 166 14.79 -8.20 -20.07
CA GLU A 166 16.05 -7.55 -20.47
C GLU A 166 15.87 -6.08 -20.92
N HIS A 167 14.64 -5.65 -21.16
CA HIS A 167 14.34 -4.26 -21.53
C HIS A 167 14.14 -3.35 -20.31
N ILE A 168 14.08 -3.92 -19.09
CA ILE A 168 13.79 -3.15 -17.89
C ILE A 168 15.10 -2.57 -17.35
N HIS A 169 15.17 -1.24 -17.35
CA HIS A 169 16.29 -0.48 -16.81
C HIS A 169 15.75 0.76 -16.12
N TYR A 170 15.52 0.64 -14.80
CA TYR A 170 14.98 1.74 -14.04
C TYR A 170 16.07 2.70 -13.57
N TYR A 171 15.64 3.93 -13.26
CA TYR A 171 16.52 4.94 -12.69
C TYR A 171 17.20 4.40 -11.43
N ARG A 172 18.51 4.63 -11.33
CA ARG A 172 19.28 4.37 -10.09
C ARG A 172 19.48 5.69 -9.37
N GLU A 173 18.89 5.83 -8.19
CA GLU A 173 19.14 6.98 -7.34
C GLU A 173 20.65 7.11 -7.03
N GLN A 174 21.16 8.33 -7.10
CA GLN A 174 22.58 8.60 -6.90
C GLN A 174 23.00 8.50 -5.43
N SER A 175 22.02 8.71 -4.52
CA SER A 175 22.20 8.61 -3.09
C SER A 175 20.94 8.02 -2.45
N PRO A 176 21.06 7.20 -1.40
CA PRO A 176 19.91 6.76 -0.61
C PRO A 176 19.12 7.92 0.01
N ASP A 177 19.73 9.10 0.14
CA ASP A 177 19.11 10.32 0.66
C ASP A 177 18.38 11.15 -0.40
N GLU A 178 18.42 10.73 -1.67
CA GLU A 178 17.64 11.36 -2.73
C GLU A 178 16.14 11.28 -2.42
N LEU A 179 15.43 12.40 -2.63
CA LEU A 179 14.00 12.50 -2.33
C LEU A 179 13.19 11.56 -3.22
N ALA A 180 12.44 10.65 -2.62
CA ALA A 180 11.58 9.70 -3.30
C ALA A 180 10.12 10.17 -3.34
N LEU A 181 9.61 10.67 -2.20
CA LEU A 181 8.22 11.10 -2.10
C LEU A 181 8.02 12.18 -1.04
N ILE A 182 6.92 12.92 -1.19
CA ILE A 182 6.43 13.89 -0.20
C ILE A 182 5.05 13.41 0.27
N ASN A 183 4.96 12.95 1.51
CA ASN A 183 3.71 12.46 2.07
C ASN A 183 3.06 13.53 2.96
N TYR A 184 1.82 13.91 2.65
CA TYR A 184 1.14 14.97 3.38
C TYR A 184 0.34 14.42 4.56
N THR A 185 0.57 15.00 5.73
CA THR A 185 -0.17 14.70 6.95
C THR A 185 -1.07 15.87 7.34
N SER A 186 -2.21 15.57 7.98
CA SER A 186 -3.06 16.59 8.59
C SER A 186 -2.31 17.21 9.78
N GLY A 187 -1.70 18.38 9.57
CA GLY A 187 -0.98 19.08 10.64
C GLY A 187 -1.92 19.47 11.79
N THR A 188 -1.41 19.42 13.02
CA THR A 188 -2.12 19.86 14.24
C THR A 188 -2.57 21.34 14.18
N THR A 189 -1.99 22.12 13.28
CA THR A 189 -2.29 23.55 13.06
C THR A 189 -3.31 23.80 11.94
N GLY A 190 -3.97 22.74 11.42
CA GLY A 190 -4.97 22.83 10.35
C GLY A 190 -4.40 22.99 8.94
N ARG A 191 -3.07 23.15 8.78
CA ARG A 191 -2.40 23.13 7.47
C ARG A 191 -1.70 21.80 7.25
N SER A 192 -1.89 21.21 6.07
CA SER A 192 -1.19 19.99 5.68
C SER A 192 0.31 20.24 5.60
N LYS A 193 1.11 19.32 6.17
CA LYS A 193 2.58 19.35 6.14
C LYS A 193 3.08 18.23 5.25
N GLY A 194 3.98 18.55 4.31
CA GLY A 194 4.63 17.59 3.44
C GLY A 194 5.86 17.01 4.11
N VAL A 195 5.81 15.75 4.47
CA VAL A 195 6.97 15.00 5.01
C VAL A 195 7.80 14.54 3.82
N MET A 196 9.03 14.99 3.74
CA MET A 196 9.98 14.64 2.68
C MET A 196 10.68 13.32 3.03
N LEU A 197 10.44 12.29 2.24
CA LEU A 197 10.96 10.95 2.48
C LEU A 197 11.93 10.53 1.36
N PRO A 198 13.18 10.22 1.71
CA PRO A 198 14.18 9.75 0.75
C PRO A 198 13.95 8.26 0.40
N TYR A 199 14.60 7.79 -0.67
CA TYR A 199 14.58 6.37 -1.05
C TYR A 199 15.01 5.44 0.09
N ARG A 200 15.95 5.87 0.93
CA ARG A 200 16.38 5.13 2.12
C ARG A 200 15.22 4.78 3.05
N SER A 201 14.24 5.67 3.23
CA SER A 201 13.07 5.41 4.08
C SER A 201 12.23 4.26 3.55
N LEU A 202 12.04 4.18 2.22
CA LEU A 202 11.33 3.07 1.59
C LEU A 202 12.12 1.77 1.70
N TRP A 203 13.43 1.84 1.41
CA TRP A 203 14.33 0.71 1.50
C TRP A 203 14.37 0.12 2.91
N SER A 204 14.61 0.95 3.94
CA SER A 204 14.78 0.47 5.32
C SER A 204 13.52 -0.21 5.88
N ASN A 205 12.33 0.30 5.55
CA ASN A 205 11.08 -0.32 5.97
C ASN A 205 10.81 -1.65 5.24
N ALA A 206 11.16 -1.75 3.97
CA ALA A 206 11.07 -3.00 3.22
C ALA A 206 12.08 -4.05 3.71
N ASP A 207 13.31 -3.63 4.01
CA ASP A 207 14.37 -4.49 4.55
C ASP A 207 14.01 -4.99 5.97
N PHE A 208 13.51 -4.10 6.82
CA PHE A 208 12.97 -4.47 8.12
C PHE A 208 11.86 -5.52 8.00
N ALA A 209 10.86 -5.29 7.15
CA ALA A 209 9.77 -6.24 6.94
C ALA A 209 10.28 -7.60 6.41
N LYS A 210 11.23 -7.58 5.48
CA LYS A 210 11.91 -8.79 4.99
C LYS A 210 12.64 -9.54 6.12
N HIS A 211 13.31 -8.82 7.02
CA HIS A 211 13.99 -9.42 8.17
C HIS A 211 13.01 -10.13 9.12
N VAL A 212 11.88 -9.50 9.41
CA VAL A 212 10.92 -10.03 10.40
C VAL A 212 9.89 -11.01 9.82
N LEU A 213 9.50 -10.86 8.55
CA LEU A 213 8.43 -11.64 7.89
C LEU A 213 8.93 -12.55 6.75
N GLY A 214 10.16 -12.37 6.27
CA GLY A 214 10.67 -13.13 5.13
C GLY A 214 10.78 -14.64 5.33
N HIS A 215 10.75 -15.12 6.58
CA HIS A 215 10.66 -16.55 6.89
C HIS A 215 9.23 -17.10 6.70
N VAL A 216 8.22 -16.24 6.66
CA VAL A 216 6.79 -16.60 6.51
C VAL A 216 6.31 -16.34 5.09
N ILE A 217 6.52 -15.13 4.58
CA ILE A 217 6.00 -14.68 3.30
C ILE A 217 6.81 -15.27 2.15
N LYS A 218 6.11 -15.86 1.19
CA LYS A 218 6.72 -16.49 0.01
C LYS A 218 6.17 -15.89 -1.29
N PRO A 219 6.95 -15.90 -2.38
CA PRO A 219 6.45 -15.49 -3.69
C PRO A 219 5.22 -16.28 -4.11
N GLY A 220 4.15 -15.58 -4.47
CA GLY A 220 2.86 -16.14 -4.83
C GLY A 220 1.86 -16.28 -3.67
N ASP A 221 2.26 -15.96 -2.43
CA ASP A 221 1.30 -15.80 -1.33
C ASP A 221 0.33 -14.65 -1.63
N ASN A 222 -0.86 -14.71 -1.02
CA ASN A 222 -1.87 -13.69 -1.18
C ASN A 222 -1.88 -12.73 0.01
N VAL A 223 -2.03 -11.44 -0.26
CA VAL A 223 -2.34 -10.41 0.73
C VAL A 223 -3.48 -9.53 0.26
N ILE A 224 -4.11 -8.84 1.21
CA ILE A 224 -5.22 -7.93 0.93
C ILE A 224 -4.86 -6.53 1.42
N SER A 225 -4.96 -5.56 0.53
CA SER A 225 -4.71 -4.15 0.84
C SER A 225 -6.04 -3.46 1.13
N ILE A 226 -6.20 -3.02 2.38
CA ILE A 226 -7.41 -2.35 2.90
C ILE A 226 -7.13 -0.93 3.40
N LEU A 227 -5.88 -0.63 3.72
CA LEU A 227 -5.46 0.70 4.14
C LEU A 227 -5.18 1.58 2.92
N PRO A 228 -5.40 2.90 3.01
CA PRO A 228 -5.05 3.79 1.90
C PRO A 228 -3.56 3.69 1.54
N MET A 229 -3.24 3.38 0.28
CA MET A 229 -1.85 3.33 -0.20
C MET A 229 -1.18 4.71 -0.20
N ALA A 230 -1.95 5.79 -0.20
CA ALA A 230 -1.40 7.14 -0.02
C ALA A 230 -0.94 7.42 1.43
N HIS A 231 -1.23 6.55 2.39
CA HIS A 231 -0.74 6.61 3.76
C HIS A 231 0.47 5.69 3.93
N MET A 232 1.54 6.16 4.59
CA MET A 232 2.81 5.42 4.68
C MET A 232 2.67 4.01 5.24
N TYR A 233 1.76 3.77 6.18
CA TYR A 233 1.54 2.44 6.75
C TYR A 233 1.02 1.43 5.71
N GLY A 234 -0.01 1.79 4.96
CA GLY A 234 -0.52 0.97 3.84
C GLY A 234 0.50 0.87 2.70
N MET A 235 1.14 1.98 2.34
CA MET A 235 2.15 2.02 1.28
C MET A 235 3.31 1.07 1.54
N SER A 236 3.89 1.10 2.74
CA SER A 236 5.09 0.33 3.05
C SER A 236 4.82 -1.16 3.25
N PHE A 237 3.69 -1.53 3.91
CA PHE A 237 3.45 -2.88 4.39
C PHE A 237 2.27 -3.63 3.75
N GLU A 238 1.40 -2.97 2.98
CA GLU A 238 0.40 -3.64 2.14
C GLU A 238 0.74 -3.56 0.65
N PHE A 239 1.80 -2.82 0.28
CA PHE A 239 2.16 -2.63 -1.11
C PHE A 239 3.65 -2.83 -1.39
N ILE A 240 4.54 -1.92 -0.91
CA ILE A 240 5.96 -1.94 -1.31
C ILE A 240 6.63 -3.25 -0.90
N TYR A 241 6.57 -3.62 0.38
CA TYR A 241 7.21 -4.84 0.87
C TYR A 241 6.66 -6.09 0.18
N GLU A 242 5.34 -6.17 0.04
CA GLU A 242 4.66 -7.29 -0.58
C GLU A 242 5.03 -7.43 -2.07
N PHE A 243 5.05 -6.32 -2.79
CA PHE A 243 5.47 -6.30 -4.19
C PHE A 243 6.92 -6.73 -4.38
N LEU A 244 7.83 -6.24 -3.51
CA LEU A 244 9.24 -6.64 -3.53
C LEU A 244 9.45 -8.12 -3.16
N SER A 245 8.50 -8.73 -2.47
CA SER A 245 8.54 -10.14 -2.03
C SER A 245 7.89 -11.13 -3.02
N GLY A 246 7.40 -10.67 -4.15
CA GLY A 246 6.77 -11.53 -5.16
C GLY A 246 5.34 -11.98 -4.78
N VAL A 247 4.69 -11.27 -3.89
CA VAL A 247 3.36 -11.57 -3.34
C VAL A 247 2.27 -11.07 -4.29
N HIS A 248 1.12 -11.74 -4.29
CA HIS A 248 -0.07 -11.34 -5.02
C HIS A 248 -0.95 -10.45 -4.15
N ILE A 249 -1.07 -9.17 -4.51
CA ILE A 249 -1.78 -8.14 -3.74
C ILE A 249 -3.18 -7.93 -4.29
N TYR A 250 -4.20 -8.03 -3.42
CA TYR A 250 -5.59 -7.76 -3.75
C TYR A 250 -6.04 -6.41 -3.18
N TYR A 251 -6.44 -5.49 -4.03
CA TYR A 251 -6.95 -4.18 -3.66
C TYR A 251 -8.46 -4.16 -3.53
N LEU A 252 -8.98 -3.67 -2.41
CA LEU A 252 -10.41 -3.37 -2.26
C LEU A 252 -10.71 -2.01 -2.90
N THR A 253 -11.11 -2.02 -4.16
CA THR A 253 -11.40 -0.79 -4.95
C THR A 253 -12.69 -0.07 -4.55
N ARG A 254 -13.53 -0.70 -3.75
CA ARG A 254 -14.77 -0.11 -3.21
C ARG A 254 -14.60 0.23 -1.74
N ILE A 255 -15.46 1.12 -1.21
CA ILE A 255 -15.48 1.46 0.23
C ILE A 255 -15.60 0.16 1.03
N PRO A 256 -14.61 -0.17 1.87
CA PRO A 256 -14.55 -1.45 2.55
C PRO A 256 -15.58 -1.52 3.70
N SER A 257 -16.78 -2.03 3.40
CA SER A 257 -17.71 -2.40 4.47
C SER A 257 -17.22 -3.67 5.18
N PRO A 258 -17.58 -3.89 6.47
CA PRO A 258 -17.21 -5.12 7.17
C PRO A 258 -17.67 -6.41 6.47
N ALA A 259 -18.75 -6.35 5.70
CA ALA A 259 -19.24 -7.48 4.91
C ALA A 259 -18.31 -7.77 3.71
N ILE A 260 -17.92 -6.72 2.97
CA ILE A 260 -17.00 -6.83 1.83
C ILE A 260 -15.63 -7.32 2.29
N ILE A 261 -15.08 -6.75 3.38
CA ILE A 261 -13.81 -7.20 3.96
C ILE A 261 -13.90 -8.69 4.34
N SER A 262 -14.96 -9.08 5.05
CA SER A 262 -15.12 -10.47 5.48
C SER A 262 -15.23 -11.44 4.30
N GLN A 263 -15.93 -11.07 3.23
CA GLN A 263 -16.02 -11.88 2.02
C GLN A 263 -14.66 -11.98 1.33
N ALA A 264 -13.96 -10.86 1.16
CA ALA A 264 -12.64 -10.83 0.54
C ALA A 264 -11.62 -11.68 1.32
N LEU A 265 -11.62 -11.61 2.65
CA LEU A 265 -10.76 -12.44 3.50
C LEU A 265 -11.00 -13.94 3.30
N GLN A 266 -12.28 -14.36 3.12
CA GLN A 266 -12.62 -15.76 2.86
C GLN A 266 -12.16 -16.24 1.47
N GLU A 267 -12.18 -15.39 0.48
CA GLU A 267 -11.81 -15.71 -0.89
C GLU A 267 -10.30 -15.62 -1.11
N VAL A 268 -9.66 -14.56 -0.61
CA VAL A 268 -8.22 -14.28 -0.79
C VAL A 268 -7.36 -15.14 0.13
N LYS A 269 -7.81 -15.37 1.37
CA LYS A 269 -7.09 -16.13 2.41
C LYS A 269 -5.66 -15.59 2.60
N PRO A 270 -5.50 -14.34 3.02
CA PRO A 270 -4.20 -13.71 3.10
C PRO A 270 -3.29 -14.39 4.13
N VAL A 271 -1.97 -14.38 3.87
CA VAL A 271 -0.95 -14.92 4.78
C VAL A 271 -0.69 -14.00 5.95
N ILE A 272 -0.77 -12.69 5.75
CA ILE A 272 -0.75 -11.66 6.80
C ILE A 272 -1.85 -10.64 6.54
N MET A 273 -2.22 -9.92 7.58
CA MET A 273 -3.15 -8.79 7.49
C MET A 273 -2.58 -7.57 8.21
N ILE A 274 -2.46 -6.49 7.49
CA ILE A 274 -2.14 -5.17 8.05
C ILE A 274 -3.46 -4.45 8.31
N ALA A 275 -3.66 -3.89 9.50
CA ALA A 275 -4.95 -3.30 9.82
C ALA A 275 -4.85 -2.15 10.82
N VAL A 276 -5.90 -1.33 10.87
CA VAL A 276 -6.14 -0.39 11.98
C VAL A 276 -7.10 -1.01 12.99
N PRO A 277 -7.05 -0.61 14.28
CA PRO A 277 -7.88 -1.17 15.34
C PRO A 277 -9.37 -1.24 14.99
N LEU A 278 -9.90 -0.17 14.40
CA LEU A 278 -11.32 -0.07 14.04
C LEU A 278 -11.82 -1.21 13.15
N VAL A 279 -10.99 -1.68 12.22
CA VAL A 279 -11.34 -2.80 11.32
C VAL A 279 -11.45 -4.09 12.11
N ILE A 280 -10.44 -4.39 12.93
CA ILE A 280 -10.38 -5.61 13.75
C ILE A 280 -11.53 -5.63 14.77
N GLU A 281 -11.74 -4.52 15.48
CA GLU A 281 -12.81 -4.39 16.46
C GLU A 281 -14.20 -4.60 15.84
N LYS A 282 -14.45 -4.03 14.65
CA LYS A 282 -15.72 -4.23 13.92
C LYS A 282 -15.93 -5.69 13.53
N ILE A 283 -14.89 -6.38 13.03
CA ILE A 283 -14.97 -7.79 12.65
C ILE A 283 -15.28 -8.64 13.91
N ILE A 284 -14.52 -8.46 14.99
CA ILE A 284 -14.69 -9.23 16.21
C ILE A 284 -16.08 -8.97 16.83
N ARG A 285 -16.49 -7.71 16.98
CA ARG A 285 -17.80 -7.38 17.57
C ARG A 285 -18.98 -7.86 16.72
N LYS A 286 -18.88 -7.82 15.39
CA LYS A 286 -20.01 -8.20 14.50
C LYS A 286 -20.04 -9.68 14.13
N LYS A 287 -18.90 -10.34 14.01
CA LYS A 287 -18.82 -11.72 13.49
C LYS A 287 -18.48 -12.76 14.56
N VAL A 288 -17.73 -12.37 15.58
CA VAL A 288 -17.22 -13.28 16.60
C VAL A 288 -18.06 -13.24 17.88
N PHE A 289 -18.22 -12.07 18.48
CA PHE A 289 -18.93 -11.94 19.74
C PHE A 289 -20.37 -12.48 19.73
N PRO A 290 -21.22 -12.27 18.71
CA PRO A 290 -22.55 -12.85 18.69
C PRO A 290 -22.58 -14.38 18.75
N LYS A 291 -21.54 -15.02 18.21
CA LYS A 291 -21.40 -16.50 18.25
C LYS A 291 -20.90 -17.04 19.59
N ILE A 292 -20.25 -16.16 20.39
CA ILE A 292 -19.60 -16.53 21.66
C ILE A 292 -20.42 -16.05 22.87
N GLN A 293 -21.31 -15.07 22.70
CA GLN A 293 -22.10 -14.44 23.79
C GLN A 293 -23.23 -15.31 24.35
N ASN A 294 -23.29 -16.59 24.01
CA ASN A 294 -24.14 -17.52 24.75
C ASN A 294 -23.67 -17.56 26.21
N ASN A 295 -24.57 -17.33 27.18
CA ASN A 295 -24.26 -17.21 28.63
C ASN A 295 -23.34 -18.36 29.14
N ARG A 296 -23.48 -19.55 28.61
CA ARG A 296 -22.61 -20.69 28.89
C ARG A 296 -21.16 -20.46 28.42
N MET A 297 -20.95 -19.90 27.24
CA MET A 297 -19.62 -19.67 26.68
C MET A 297 -18.90 -18.51 27.41
N ARG A 298 -19.63 -17.46 27.82
CA ARG A 298 -19.10 -16.36 28.61
C ARG A 298 -18.68 -16.81 30.02
N LEU A 299 -19.47 -17.68 30.64
CA LEU A 299 -19.11 -18.31 31.91
C LEU A 299 -17.86 -19.18 31.75
N LEU A 300 -17.83 -19.99 30.72
CA LEU A 300 -16.70 -20.82 30.36
C LEU A 300 -15.42 -20.01 30.10
N LEU A 301 -15.44 -18.86 29.43
CA LEU A 301 -14.29 -17.99 29.18
C LEU A 301 -13.75 -17.32 30.46
N ASN A 302 -14.58 -17.17 31.47
CA ASN A 302 -14.21 -16.54 32.75
C ASN A 302 -13.67 -17.52 33.79
N MET A 303 -13.70 -18.83 33.55
CA MET A 303 -13.16 -19.83 34.48
C MET A 303 -11.66 -20.01 34.32
N PRO A 304 -10.82 -20.00 35.38
CA PRO A 304 -9.35 -20.03 35.29
C PRO A 304 -8.78 -21.27 34.62
N VAL A 305 -9.49 -22.39 34.66
CA VAL A 305 -9.05 -23.73 34.18
C VAL A 305 -9.67 -24.14 32.85
N ILE A 306 -10.46 -23.28 32.21
CA ILE A 306 -11.12 -23.65 30.97
C ILE A 306 -10.17 -23.75 29.83
N ASN A 307 -9.88 -24.89 29.88
CA ASN A 307 -9.87 -25.85 28.82
C ASN A 307 -9.26 -25.31 27.54
N LYS A 308 -7.95 -25.62 27.37
CA LYS A 308 -7.21 -25.42 26.10
C LYS A 308 -8.09 -25.74 24.87
N LYS A 309 -8.99 -26.73 24.96
CA LYS A 309 -9.91 -27.12 23.88
C LYS A 309 -10.96 -26.06 23.55
N VAL A 310 -11.53 -25.37 24.54
CA VAL A 310 -12.54 -24.31 24.29
C VAL A 310 -11.86 -23.08 23.69
N ARG A 311 -10.72 -22.67 24.22
CA ARG A 311 -9.92 -21.56 23.66
C ARG A 311 -9.50 -21.85 22.23
N ALA A 312 -8.98 -23.07 21.97
CA ALA A 312 -8.61 -23.50 20.64
C ALA A 312 -9.78 -23.46 19.65
N LYS A 313 -10.98 -23.89 20.08
CA LYS A 313 -12.19 -23.84 19.25
C LYS A 313 -12.61 -22.38 18.93
N ILE A 314 -12.52 -21.49 19.92
CA ILE A 314 -12.83 -20.07 19.71
C ILE A 314 -11.77 -19.43 18.84
N ARG A 315 -10.49 -19.69 19.09
CA ARG A 315 -9.39 -19.22 18.25
C ARG A 315 -9.60 -19.65 16.79
N GLU A 316 -9.96 -20.89 16.55
CA GLU A 316 -10.24 -21.41 15.22
C GLU A 316 -11.41 -20.68 14.56
N GLN A 317 -12.49 -20.40 15.27
CA GLN A 317 -13.61 -19.62 14.73
C GLN A 317 -13.19 -18.19 14.35
N VAL A 318 -12.35 -17.56 15.16
CA VAL A 318 -11.79 -16.23 14.85
C VAL A 318 -10.85 -16.34 13.66
N TYR A 319 -9.97 -17.34 13.64
CA TYR A 319 -9.03 -17.60 12.56
C TYR A 319 -9.75 -17.77 11.22
N GLN A 320 -10.81 -18.57 11.21
CA GLN A 320 -11.66 -18.74 10.03
C GLN A 320 -12.38 -17.45 9.63
N ALA A 321 -12.76 -16.57 10.55
CA ALA A 321 -13.35 -15.28 10.21
C ALA A 321 -12.39 -14.36 9.44
N PHE A 322 -11.09 -14.58 9.56
CA PHE A 322 -10.02 -13.88 8.83
C PHE A 322 -9.46 -14.69 7.63
N GLY A 323 -10.17 -15.70 7.14
CA GLY A 323 -9.78 -16.46 5.95
C GLY A 323 -9.05 -17.78 6.22
N GLY A 324 -8.65 -18.05 7.47
CA GLY A 324 -8.08 -19.35 7.88
C GLY A 324 -6.66 -19.65 7.38
N ASN A 325 -5.89 -18.62 6.99
CA ASN A 325 -4.50 -18.78 6.49
C ASN A 325 -3.49 -17.79 7.11
N LEU A 326 -3.92 -17.00 8.08
CA LEU A 326 -3.09 -15.95 8.65
C LEU A 326 -1.93 -16.47 9.49
N TYR A 327 -0.73 -15.97 9.26
CA TYR A 327 0.37 -16.07 10.22
C TYR A 327 0.17 -15.14 11.40
N GLU A 328 -0.12 -13.84 11.10
CA GLU A 328 -0.47 -12.85 12.12
C GLU A 328 -1.28 -11.67 11.53
N ILE A 329 -1.90 -10.91 12.44
CA ILE A 329 -2.46 -9.59 12.15
C ILE A 329 -1.58 -8.53 12.79
N ILE A 330 -1.07 -7.59 11.98
CA ILE A 330 -0.28 -6.46 12.46
C ILE A 330 -1.22 -5.25 12.54
N ILE A 331 -1.41 -4.73 13.75
CA ILE A 331 -2.35 -3.64 14.05
C ILE A 331 -1.55 -2.37 14.33
N GLY A 332 -1.86 -1.29 13.64
CA GLY A 332 -1.16 -0.02 13.82
C GLY A 332 -2.05 1.20 13.56
N GLY A 333 -1.46 2.38 13.67
CA GLY A 333 -2.13 3.67 13.42
C GLY A 333 -2.94 4.23 14.60
N ALA A 334 -3.34 3.40 15.57
CA ALA A 334 -3.99 3.81 16.81
C ALA A 334 -3.87 2.72 17.89
N ALA A 335 -4.20 3.05 19.13
CA ALA A 335 -4.25 2.07 20.22
C ALA A 335 -5.41 1.08 20.02
N LEU A 336 -5.14 -0.22 20.20
CA LEU A 336 -6.16 -1.27 20.19
C LEU A 336 -7.01 -1.20 21.46
N ASN A 337 -8.33 -1.39 21.31
CA ASN A 337 -9.24 -1.43 22.48
C ASN A 337 -8.82 -2.56 23.43
N GLY A 338 -8.65 -2.23 24.72
CA GLY A 338 -8.14 -3.17 25.74
C GLY A 338 -9.01 -4.41 25.96
N GLU A 339 -10.35 -4.32 25.76
CA GLU A 339 -11.26 -5.48 25.83
C GLU A 339 -10.95 -6.47 24.69
N ILE A 340 -10.80 -5.93 23.46
CA ILE A 340 -10.51 -6.72 22.27
C ILE A 340 -9.10 -7.32 22.38
N GLU A 341 -8.13 -6.53 22.80
CA GLU A 341 -6.76 -7.00 23.01
C GLU A 341 -6.70 -8.15 24.04
N SER A 342 -7.36 -7.97 25.19
CA SER A 342 -7.47 -8.99 26.23
C SER A 342 -8.17 -10.25 25.74
N PHE A 343 -9.19 -10.10 24.88
CA PHE A 343 -9.87 -11.22 24.26
C PHE A 343 -8.93 -11.99 23.32
N LEU A 344 -8.25 -11.31 22.39
CA LEU A 344 -7.30 -11.93 21.45
C LEU A 344 -6.18 -12.64 22.19
N ARG A 345 -5.63 -12.04 23.23
CA ARG A 345 -4.58 -12.64 24.07
C ARG A 345 -5.08 -13.88 24.79
N ARG A 346 -6.30 -13.85 25.36
CA ARG A 346 -6.90 -14.98 26.09
C ARG A 346 -7.07 -16.23 25.21
N ILE A 347 -7.43 -16.03 23.93
CA ILE A 347 -7.59 -17.13 22.97
C ILE A 347 -6.29 -17.49 22.26
N GLU A 348 -5.18 -16.81 22.59
CA GLU A 348 -3.86 -17.00 21.93
C GLU A 348 -3.95 -16.79 20.42
N PHE A 349 -4.68 -15.75 19.99
CA PHE A 349 -4.79 -15.39 18.57
C PHE A 349 -3.51 -14.69 18.10
N PRO A 350 -3.00 -14.97 16.88
CA PRO A 350 -1.78 -14.35 16.37
C PRO A 350 -2.01 -12.90 15.97
N TYR A 351 -1.66 -11.97 16.85
CA TYR A 351 -1.69 -10.53 16.59
C TYR A 351 -0.50 -9.81 17.22
N THR A 352 -0.14 -8.69 16.65
CA THR A 352 0.79 -7.72 17.23
C THR A 352 0.27 -6.30 17.06
N VAL A 353 0.76 -5.39 17.90
CA VAL A 353 0.52 -3.96 17.75
C VAL A 353 1.84 -3.29 17.43
N GLY A 354 1.91 -2.63 16.28
CA GLY A 354 3.07 -1.83 15.86
C GLY A 354 2.81 -0.33 16.08
N TYR A 355 3.90 0.42 16.13
CA TYR A 355 3.87 1.88 16.22
C TYR A 355 4.77 2.49 15.16
N GLY A 356 4.30 3.58 14.58
CA GLY A 356 5.04 4.31 13.55
C GLY A 356 4.56 5.74 13.37
N ALA A 357 5.31 6.49 12.59
CA ALA A 357 4.99 7.85 12.18
C ALA A 357 5.44 8.06 10.73
N THR A 358 4.74 8.91 9.99
CA THR A 358 5.08 9.21 8.59
C THR A 358 6.54 9.64 8.43
N GLU A 359 7.04 10.43 9.37
CA GLU A 359 8.42 10.93 9.41
C GLU A 359 9.48 9.84 9.56
N CYS A 360 9.08 8.62 9.98
CA CYS A 360 9.96 7.46 10.14
C CYS A 360 9.86 6.45 9.00
N GLY A 361 8.98 6.69 8.04
CA GLY A 361 8.87 5.95 6.81
C GLY A 361 8.18 4.59 6.74
N PRO A 362 7.28 4.07 7.66
CA PRO A 362 6.78 4.67 8.91
C PRO A 362 7.21 3.97 10.21
N ILE A 363 7.82 2.76 10.17
CA ILE A 363 7.94 1.89 11.37
C ILE A 363 8.90 2.45 12.43
N ILE A 364 8.48 2.40 13.69
CA ILE A 364 9.30 2.71 14.86
C ILE A 364 9.40 1.49 15.78
N CYS A 365 8.28 0.80 16.02
CA CYS A 365 8.24 -0.35 16.92
C CYS A 365 7.41 -1.49 16.33
N TYR A 366 7.91 -2.71 16.53
CA TYR A 366 7.24 -3.96 16.18
C TYR A 366 7.80 -5.11 17.02
N ARG A 367 7.03 -6.17 17.18
CA ARG A 367 7.47 -7.46 17.71
C ARG A 367 6.61 -8.58 17.15
N ASP A 368 7.23 -9.69 16.74
CA ASP A 368 6.53 -10.92 16.33
C ASP A 368 5.51 -11.36 17.39
N TRP A 369 4.34 -11.77 16.98
CA TRP A 369 3.21 -12.13 17.84
C TRP A 369 3.52 -13.19 18.90
N LYS A 370 4.48 -14.09 18.64
CA LYS A 370 4.88 -15.16 19.59
C LYS A 370 5.56 -14.59 20.84
N THR A 371 6.20 -13.45 20.69
CA THR A 371 6.95 -12.77 21.78
C THR A 371 6.40 -11.39 22.10
N PHE A 372 5.31 -10.96 21.45
CA PHE A 372 4.63 -9.69 21.67
C PHE A 372 4.04 -9.63 23.08
N LYS A 373 4.20 -8.50 23.75
CA LYS A 373 3.66 -8.23 25.08
C LYS A 373 2.42 -7.36 25.00
N GLN A 374 1.30 -7.83 25.54
CA GLN A 374 0.05 -7.08 25.59
C GLN A 374 0.26 -5.68 26.22
N GLY A 375 -0.41 -4.68 25.66
CA GLY A 375 -0.32 -3.28 26.11
C GLY A 375 0.98 -2.57 25.72
N SER A 376 1.80 -3.17 24.84
CA SER A 376 2.98 -2.54 24.25
C SER A 376 2.80 -2.31 22.75
N CYS A 377 3.78 -1.63 22.13
CA CYS A 377 3.89 -1.52 20.67
C CYS A 377 5.05 -2.38 20.12
N GLY A 378 5.56 -3.32 20.92
CA GLY A 378 6.73 -4.10 20.58
C GLY A 378 8.04 -3.45 21.03
N GLN A 379 9.10 -3.69 20.29
CA GLN A 379 10.46 -3.15 20.49
C GLN A 379 10.80 -2.22 19.34
N ALA A 380 11.80 -1.35 19.55
CA ALA A 380 12.34 -0.52 18.48
C ALA A 380 12.71 -1.38 17.26
N ALA A 381 12.28 -0.97 16.09
CA ALA A 381 12.66 -1.58 14.83
C ALA A 381 14.18 -1.41 14.66
N LEU A 382 14.84 -2.50 14.26
CA LEU A 382 16.25 -2.46 13.89
C LEU A 382 16.34 -1.95 12.45
N HIS A 383 17.23 -0.99 12.19
CA HIS A 383 17.57 -0.26 10.95
C HIS A 383 17.05 1.15 10.82
#